data_f700015c3f0c8b0e58cc264f5060e109
#
_entry.id   f700015c3f0c8b0e58cc264f5060e109
#
_cell.length_a   1.000
_cell.length_b   1.000
_cell.length_c   1.000
_cell.angle_alpha   90.00
_cell.angle_beta   90.00
_cell.angle_gamma   90.00
#
_symmetry.space_group_name_H-M   'P 1'
#
loop_
_entity.id
_entity.type
_entity.pdbx_description
1 polymer ?
#
loop_
_entity_poly.entity_id
_entity_poly.type
_entity_poly.pdbx_seq_one_letter_code
_entity_poly.pdbx_strand_id
1 'polypeptide(L)' 'MPLLDTLNYFIQDQQGHLQCLEWDIREETNYENNDIDWYCEQYDEAKQRIEDLKIIKSIIEAQK' A
#
# COMPACT_ATOMS: atom_id res chain seq x y z
N MET A 1 22.20 -3.81 -2.35
CA MET A 1 22.32 -2.35 -2.31
C MET A 1 21.39 -1.78 -1.24
N PRO A 2 21.90 -0.83 -0.41
CA PRO A 2 21.06 -0.25 0.65
C PRO A 2 19.77 0.40 0.14
N LEU A 3 19.83 0.99 -1.06
CA LEU A 3 18.66 1.64 -1.65
C LEU A 3 17.55 0.63 -1.97
N LEU A 4 17.90 -0.53 -2.53
CA LEU A 4 16.92 -1.56 -2.81
C LEU A 4 16.33 -2.15 -1.53
N ASP A 5 17.15 -2.31 -0.49
CA ASP A 5 16.67 -2.78 0.81
C ASP A 5 15.66 -1.80 1.40
N THR A 6 15.94 -0.50 1.29
CA THR A 6 15.05 0.54 1.76
C THR A 6 13.71 0.51 0.99
N LEU A 7 13.78 0.37 -0.34
CA LEU A 7 12.58 0.30 -1.16
C LEU A 7 11.74 -0.93 -0.82
N ASN A 8 12.39 -2.08 -0.64
CA ASN A 8 11.70 -3.31 -0.26
C ASN A 8 11.01 -3.14 1.10
N TYR A 9 11.66 -2.48 2.03
CA TYR A 9 11.08 -2.20 3.33
C TYR A 9 9.81 -1.34 3.19
N PHE A 10 9.88 -0.26 2.40
CA PHE A 10 8.71 0.59 2.19
C PHE A 10 7.58 -0.15 1.49
N ILE A 11 7.89 -1.00 0.52
CA ILE A 11 6.88 -1.80 -0.16
C ILE A 11 6.18 -2.72 0.84
N GLN A 12 6.94 -3.42 1.69
CA GLN A 12 6.37 -4.29 2.71
C GLN A 12 5.52 -3.52 3.70
N ASP A 13 6.00 -2.35 4.12
CA ASP A 13 5.27 -1.49 5.06
C ASP A 13 3.91 -1.08 4.47
N GLN A 14 3.90 -0.65 3.21
CA GLN A 14 2.67 -0.25 2.54
C GLN A 14 1.73 -1.44 2.32
N GLN A 15 2.28 -2.62 2.05
CA GLN A 15 1.47 -3.83 1.91
C GLN A 15 0.80 -4.20 3.23
N GLY A 16 1.50 -4.05 4.34
CA GLY A 16 0.93 -4.25 5.67
C GLY A 16 -0.18 -3.25 5.95
N HIS A 17 0.04 -1.98 5.60
CA HIS A 17 -0.95 -0.94 5.74
C HIS A 17 -2.20 -1.26 4.90
N LEU A 18 -2.00 -1.75 3.68
CA LEU A 18 -3.08 -2.14 2.80
C LEU A 18 -3.93 -3.25 3.41
N GLN A 19 -3.30 -4.25 4.02
CA GLN A 19 -4.01 -5.32 4.71
C GLN A 19 -4.84 -4.80 5.87
N CYS A 20 -4.30 -3.85 6.64
CA CYS A 20 -5.04 -3.22 7.74
C CYS A 20 -6.25 -2.47 7.21
N LEU A 21 -6.12 -1.77 6.10
CA LEU A 21 -7.24 -1.05 5.48
C LEU A 21 -8.30 -2.02 4.97
N GLU A 22 -7.89 -3.15 4.40
CA GLU A 22 -8.85 -4.18 3.97
C GLU A 22 -9.65 -4.71 5.15
N TRP A 23 -8.99 -4.94 6.27
CA TRP A 23 -9.65 -5.39 7.49
C TRP A 23 -10.65 -4.34 7.98
N ASP A 24 -10.22 -3.07 8.02
CA ASP A 24 -11.08 -1.97 8.47
C ASP A 24 -12.31 -1.82 7.58
N ILE A 25 -12.15 -1.91 6.26
CA ILE A 25 -13.26 -1.85 5.32
C ILE A 25 -14.25 -2.98 5.60
N ARG A 26 -13.73 -4.17 5.83
CA ARG A 26 -14.57 -5.35 6.10
C ARG A 26 -15.36 -5.17 7.40
N GLU A 27 -14.71 -4.63 8.44
CA GLU A 27 -15.36 -4.37 9.71
C GLU A 27 -16.43 -3.27 9.59
N GLU A 28 -16.10 -2.17 8.91
CA GLU A 28 -17.03 -1.05 8.74
C GLU A 28 -18.27 -1.47 7.97
N THR A 29 -18.14 -2.37 7.02
CA THR A 29 -19.28 -2.89 6.26
C THR A 29 -20.29 -3.56 7.17
N ASN A 30 -19.83 -4.15 8.28
CA ASN A 30 -20.70 -4.82 9.24
C ASN A 30 -21.41 -3.87 10.18
N TYR A 31 -20.95 -2.63 10.32
CA TYR A 31 -21.45 -1.70 11.34
C TYR A 31 -22.23 -0.50 10.78
N GLU A 32 -22.56 -0.51 9.52
CA GLU A 32 -23.32 0.60 8.87
C GLU A 32 -22.67 1.96 9.10
N ASN A 33 -21.35 1.99 9.13
CA ASN A 33 -20.62 3.23 9.37
C ASN A 33 -20.41 3.98 8.06
N ASN A 34 -20.37 5.31 8.12
CA ASN A 34 -20.26 6.17 6.95
C ASN A 34 -18.82 6.40 6.49
N ASP A 35 -17.83 5.81 7.17
CA ASP A 35 -16.42 6.06 6.88
C ASP A 35 -15.84 5.13 5.82
N ILE A 36 -16.67 4.26 5.22
CA ILE A 36 -16.21 3.33 4.18
C ILE A 36 -15.58 4.05 3.01
N ASP A 37 -16.16 5.16 2.56
CA ASP A 37 -15.63 5.92 1.43
C ASP A 37 -14.22 6.42 1.73
N TRP A 38 -13.98 6.89 2.96
CA TRP A 38 -12.66 7.33 3.38
C TRP A 38 -11.66 6.18 3.36
N TYR A 39 -12.05 5.02 3.90
CA TYR A 39 -11.17 3.84 3.91
C TYR A 39 -10.86 3.36 2.51
N CYS A 40 -11.85 3.36 1.61
CA CYS A 40 -11.64 2.97 0.22
C CYS A 40 -10.68 3.91 -0.49
N GLU A 41 -10.80 5.22 -0.22
CA GLU A 41 -9.89 6.22 -0.78
C GLU A 41 -8.47 5.98 -0.28
N GLN A 42 -8.27 5.71 1.01
CA GLN A 42 -6.96 5.41 1.57
C GLN A 42 -6.40 4.12 0.98
N TYR A 43 -7.25 3.12 0.77
CA TYR A 43 -6.86 1.86 0.16
C TYR A 43 -6.31 2.09 -1.26
N ASP A 44 -7.03 2.85 -2.06
CA ASP A 44 -6.62 3.15 -3.43
C ASP A 44 -5.30 3.91 -3.47
N GLU A 45 -5.11 4.89 -2.57
CA GLU A 45 -3.86 5.64 -2.48
C GLU A 45 -2.70 4.73 -2.09
N ALA A 46 -2.89 3.86 -1.11
CA ALA A 46 -1.85 2.94 -0.67
C ALA A 46 -1.48 1.96 -1.79
N LYS A 47 -2.47 1.48 -2.52
CA LYS A 47 -2.25 0.59 -3.66
C LYS A 47 -1.46 1.28 -4.75
N GLN A 48 -1.77 2.53 -5.04
CA GLN A 48 -1.03 3.31 -6.03
C GLN A 48 0.42 3.54 -5.61
N ARG A 49 0.66 3.81 -4.33
CA ARG A 49 2.01 3.97 -3.81
C ARG A 49 2.83 2.69 -3.99
N ILE A 50 2.22 1.55 -3.73
CA ILE A 50 2.90 0.26 -3.91
C ILE A 50 3.29 0.07 -5.38
N GLU A 51 2.39 0.37 -6.30
CA GLU A 51 2.68 0.27 -7.73
C GLU A 51 3.82 1.20 -8.14
N ASP A 52 3.80 2.44 -7.66
CA ASP A 52 4.85 3.41 -7.94
C ASP A 52 6.21 2.95 -7.39
N LEU A 53 6.22 2.43 -6.17
CA LEU A 53 7.45 1.92 -5.56
C LEU A 53 8.01 0.73 -6.33
N LYS A 54 7.14 -0.15 -6.84
CA LYS A 54 7.56 -1.28 -7.65
C LYS A 54 8.16 -0.83 -8.98
N ILE A 55 7.61 0.22 -9.58
CA ILE A 55 8.15 0.79 -10.81
C ILE A 55 9.54 1.36 -10.55
N ILE A 56 9.71 2.12 -9.47
CA ILE A 56 11.01 2.68 -9.08
C ILE A 56 12.02 1.56 -8.85
N LYS A 57 11.61 0.51 -8.16
CA LYS A 57 12.47 -0.66 -7.92
C LYS A 57 12.92 -1.30 -9.24
N SER A 58 12.01 -1.46 -10.18
CA SER A 58 12.33 -2.03 -11.50
C SER A 58 13.35 -1.19 -12.24
N ILE A 59 13.21 0.13 -12.20
CA ILE A 59 14.14 1.05 -12.84
C ILE A 59 15.54 0.89 -12.24
N ILE A 60 15.64 0.85 -10.92
CA ILE A 60 16.91 0.70 -10.22
C ILE A 60 17.56 -0.65 -10.55
N GLU A 61 16.78 -1.72 -10.56
CA GLU A 61 17.28 -3.05 -10.90
C GLU A 61 17.78 -3.12 -12.34
N ALA A 62 17.12 -2.42 -13.25
CA ALA A 62 17.52 -2.41 -14.65
C ALA A 62 18.82 -1.64 -14.89
N GLN A 63 19.23 -0.79 -13.96
CA GLN A 63 20.44 0.02 -14.09
C GLN A 63 21.71 -0.67 -13.59
N LYS A 64 21.62 -1.88 -13.09
CA LYS A 64 22.78 -2.64 -12.62
C LYS A 64 23.68 -3.09 -13.77
#